data_a5cbe0ca4acbfcf214df6f1869d2a49d
#
_entry.id   a5cbe0ca4acbfcf214df6f1869d2a49d
#
_cell.length_a   1.000
_cell.length_b   1.000
_cell.length_c   1.000
_cell.angle_alpha   90.00
_cell.angle_beta   90.00
_cell.angle_gamma   90.00
#
_symmetry.space_group_name_H-M   'P 1'
#
loop_
_entity.id
_entity.type
_entity.pdbx_description
1 polymer ?
#
loop_
_entity_poly.entity_id
_entity_poly.type
_entity_poly.pdbx_seq_one_letter_code
_entity_poly.pdbx_strand_id
1 'polypeptide(L)'
;MDIVQNSFEAGSIHVAVTIEQGLEKIVCTIEDDGKGMDAHQQRSVLDPFYSEAGKHDRRRVGLGLPFLHQAVEAAGGSFVLESALGEGTTVRFSFKSDHLDTPPTGDLALALATLLAHPLAQDLVIKRQWESDGKRGGYTLDRSELLEVLGEFESSGNLLLLRQFVASQESEVPSEVR
;
A
#
# COMPACT_ATOMS: atom_id res chain seq x y z
N MET A 1 -3.83 -0.82 3.09
CA MET A 1 -4.11 -2.20 2.65
C MET A 1 -5.10 -2.24 1.49
N ASP A 2 -6.25 -1.63 1.60
CA ASP A 2 -7.32 -1.66 0.57
C ASP A 2 -6.85 -1.22 -0.82
N ILE A 3 -5.95 -0.23 -0.92
CA ILE A 3 -5.44 0.25 -2.21
C ILE A 3 -4.62 -0.82 -2.92
N VAL A 4 -3.70 -1.49 -2.21
CA VAL A 4 -2.90 -2.59 -2.78
C VAL A 4 -3.79 -3.79 -3.12
N GLN A 5 -4.81 -4.07 -2.32
CA GLN A 5 -5.79 -5.11 -2.64
C GLN A 5 -6.56 -4.77 -3.92
N ASN A 6 -6.91 -3.50 -4.16
CA ASN A 6 -7.54 -3.08 -5.42
C ASN A 6 -6.63 -3.37 -6.63
N SER A 7 -5.31 -3.19 -6.50
CA SER A 7 -4.34 -3.53 -7.54
C SER A 7 -4.37 -5.04 -7.85
N PHE A 8 -4.38 -5.89 -6.83
CA PHE A 8 -4.53 -7.34 -7.04
C PHE A 8 -5.86 -7.70 -7.71
N GLU A 9 -6.96 -7.08 -7.28
CA GLU A 9 -8.30 -7.30 -7.85
C GLU A 9 -8.43 -6.73 -9.29
N ALA A 10 -7.59 -5.76 -9.66
CA ALA A 10 -7.48 -5.27 -11.04
C ALA A 10 -6.76 -6.23 -11.98
N GLY A 11 -6.25 -7.35 -11.45
CA GLY A 11 -5.55 -8.38 -12.21
C GLY A 11 -4.07 -8.05 -12.49
N SER A 12 -3.47 -7.20 -11.65
CA SER A 12 -2.05 -6.84 -11.77
C SER A 12 -1.17 -8.06 -11.55
N ILE A 13 -0.15 -8.19 -12.38
CA ILE A 13 0.95 -9.14 -12.21
C ILE A 13 2.01 -8.51 -11.32
N HIS A 14 2.39 -7.27 -11.60
CA HIS A 14 3.42 -6.54 -10.88
C HIS A 14 2.80 -5.41 -10.05
N VAL A 15 3.09 -5.41 -8.76
CA VAL A 15 2.70 -4.34 -7.85
C VAL A 15 3.92 -3.86 -7.07
N ALA A 16 4.18 -2.56 -7.11
CA ALA A 16 5.23 -1.91 -6.33
C ALA A 16 4.61 -0.99 -5.28
N VAL A 17 5.10 -1.10 -4.05
CA VAL A 17 4.72 -0.22 -2.93
C VAL A 17 5.99 0.45 -2.42
N THR A 18 6.02 1.78 -2.44
CA THR A 18 7.12 2.57 -1.88
C THR A 18 6.60 3.39 -0.70
N ILE A 19 7.25 3.28 0.45
CA ILE A 19 6.95 4.05 1.65
C ILE A 19 8.18 4.83 2.04
N GLU A 20 8.11 6.15 1.90
CA GLU A 20 9.17 7.10 2.25
C GLU A 20 8.74 7.89 3.47
N GLN A 21 9.51 7.85 4.54
CA GLN A 21 9.15 8.52 5.79
C GLN A 21 10.31 9.35 6.33
N GLY A 22 10.03 10.63 6.56
CA GLY A 22 10.89 11.55 7.26
C GLY A 22 10.20 12.11 8.50
N LEU A 23 10.85 13.07 9.16
CA LEU A 23 10.31 13.71 10.36
C LEU A 23 9.04 14.53 10.07
N GLU A 24 8.95 15.13 8.88
CA GLU A 24 7.84 16.04 8.52
C GLU A 24 6.67 15.36 7.84
N LYS A 25 6.92 14.27 7.12
CA LYS A 25 5.89 13.59 6.32
C LYS A 25 6.20 12.13 6.07
N ILE A 26 5.14 11.37 5.82
CA ILE A 26 5.17 10.07 5.19
C ILE A 26 4.59 10.17 3.78
N VAL A 27 5.22 9.54 2.81
CA VAL A 27 4.76 9.44 1.42
C VAL A 27 4.61 7.97 1.08
N CYS A 28 3.45 7.59 0.53
CA CYS A 28 3.23 6.26 -0.02
C CYS A 28 2.96 6.37 -1.51
N THR A 29 3.59 5.49 -2.29
CA THR A 29 3.32 5.31 -3.71
C THR A 29 2.99 3.85 -3.95
N ILE A 30 1.89 3.58 -4.63
CA ILE A 30 1.45 2.25 -5.07
C ILE A 30 1.33 2.31 -6.59
N GLU A 31 2.04 1.42 -7.28
CA GLU A 31 2.07 1.30 -8.73
C GLU A 31 1.70 -0.11 -9.11
N ASP A 32 0.81 -0.26 -10.07
CA ASP A 32 0.38 -1.55 -10.58
C ASP A 32 0.24 -1.55 -12.11
N ASP A 33 0.39 -2.71 -12.72
CA ASP A 33 0.20 -2.98 -14.14
C ASP A 33 -1.17 -3.59 -14.47
N GLY A 34 -2.17 -3.36 -13.64
CA GLY A 34 -3.51 -3.90 -13.80
C GLY A 34 -4.27 -3.28 -14.98
N LYS A 35 -5.56 -3.57 -15.05
CA LYS A 35 -6.43 -3.12 -16.17
C LYS A 35 -6.54 -1.59 -16.32
N GLY A 36 -6.14 -0.82 -15.31
CA GLY A 36 -6.27 0.62 -15.29
C GLY A 36 -7.71 1.13 -15.31
N MET A 37 -7.86 2.43 -15.47
CA MET A 37 -9.15 3.14 -15.47
C MET A 37 -9.20 4.19 -16.57
N ASP A 38 -10.35 4.38 -17.18
CA ASP A 38 -10.60 5.53 -18.04
C ASP A 38 -10.82 6.83 -17.25
N ALA A 39 -10.86 7.96 -17.95
CA ALA A 39 -10.99 9.29 -17.32
C ALA A 39 -12.33 9.47 -16.56
N HIS A 40 -13.39 8.75 -16.92
CA HIS A 40 -14.65 8.78 -16.19
C HIS A 40 -14.55 7.98 -14.89
N GLN A 41 -14.00 6.77 -14.96
CA GLN A 41 -13.79 5.91 -13.80
C GLN A 41 -12.87 6.57 -12.77
N GLN A 42 -11.76 7.22 -13.20
CA GLN A 42 -10.84 7.94 -12.31
C GLN A 42 -11.53 9.05 -11.51
N ARG A 43 -12.45 9.80 -12.14
CA ARG A 43 -13.22 10.83 -11.43
C ARG A 43 -14.23 10.22 -10.47
N SER A 44 -14.84 9.12 -10.86
CA SER A 44 -15.93 8.49 -10.12
C SER A 44 -15.42 7.66 -8.93
N VAL A 45 -14.22 7.08 -9.03
CA VAL A 45 -13.67 6.18 -7.98
C VAL A 45 -13.36 6.90 -6.66
N LEU A 46 -13.29 8.22 -6.67
CA LEU A 46 -13.12 9.05 -5.47
C LEU A 46 -14.46 9.45 -4.82
N ASP A 47 -15.59 9.19 -5.48
CA ASP A 47 -16.93 9.44 -4.92
C ASP A 47 -17.36 8.26 -4.03
N PRO A 48 -17.59 8.47 -2.72
CA PRO A 48 -18.03 7.41 -1.80
C PRO A 48 -19.36 6.76 -2.19
N PHE A 49 -20.17 7.43 -3.00
CA PHE A 49 -21.49 6.96 -3.45
C PHE A 49 -21.44 6.32 -4.85
N TYR A 50 -20.29 6.35 -5.51
CA TYR A 50 -20.12 5.73 -6.80
C TYR A 50 -19.94 4.21 -6.66
N SER A 51 -20.84 3.46 -7.27
CA SER A 51 -20.68 2.02 -7.48
C SER A 51 -20.87 1.70 -8.94
N GLU A 52 -19.95 0.97 -9.55
CA GLU A 52 -20.09 0.50 -10.93
C GLU A 52 -21.39 -0.31 -11.06
N ALA A 53 -22.34 0.18 -11.89
CA ALA A 53 -23.61 -0.50 -12.14
C ALA A 53 -23.35 -1.88 -12.78
N GLY A 54 -23.74 -2.95 -12.09
CA GLY A 54 -23.61 -4.33 -12.57
C GLY A 54 -22.84 -5.29 -11.65
N LYS A 55 -22.19 -4.82 -10.61
CA LYS A 55 -21.54 -5.69 -9.59
C LYS A 55 -22.48 -6.04 -8.44
N HIS A 56 -23.66 -6.53 -8.74
CA HIS A 56 -24.54 -7.13 -7.73
C HIS A 56 -24.08 -8.57 -7.45
N ASP A 57 -22.95 -8.77 -6.79
CA ASP A 57 -22.72 -9.99 -6.01
C ASP A 57 -21.66 -9.76 -4.95
N ARG A 58 -22.11 -9.63 -3.70
CA ARG A 58 -21.37 -9.84 -2.44
C ARG A 58 -20.03 -9.08 -2.24
N ARG A 59 -19.79 -7.91 -2.85
CA ARG A 59 -18.50 -7.25 -2.72
C ARG A 59 -18.59 -5.90 -2.00
N ARG A 60 -17.62 -5.70 -1.13
CA ARG A 60 -17.33 -4.49 -0.39
C ARG A 60 -17.54 -3.27 -1.29
N VAL A 61 -18.32 -2.33 -0.82
CA VAL A 61 -18.42 -0.99 -1.38
C VAL A 61 -16.99 -0.47 -1.46
N GLY A 62 -16.51 -0.09 -2.66
CA GLY A 62 -15.11 0.34 -2.89
C GLY A 62 -14.78 1.67 -2.22
N LEU A 63 -14.78 1.68 -0.88
CA LEU A 63 -14.61 2.89 -0.06
C LEU A 63 -13.14 3.22 0.25
N GLY A 64 -12.19 2.34 -0.09
CA GLY A 64 -10.78 2.53 0.25
C GLY A 64 -10.18 3.81 -0.32
N LEU A 65 -10.33 4.06 -1.63
CA LEU A 65 -9.83 5.29 -2.28
C LEU A 65 -10.54 6.56 -1.79
N PRO A 66 -11.89 6.62 -1.73
CA PRO A 66 -12.58 7.78 -1.18
C PRO A 66 -12.16 8.12 0.25
N PHE A 67 -12.08 7.13 1.13
CA PHE A 67 -11.67 7.37 2.52
C PHE A 67 -10.21 7.77 2.65
N LEU A 68 -9.32 7.17 1.86
CA LEU A 68 -7.93 7.60 1.82
C LEU A 68 -7.83 9.06 1.36
N HIS A 69 -8.51 9.44 0.27
CA HIS A 69 -8.52 10.80 -0.25
C HIS A 69 -9.01 11.79 0.82
N GLN A 70 -10.12 11.50 1.48
CA GLN A 70 -10.66 12.31 2.56
C GLN A 70 -9.70 12.44 3.75
N ALA A 71 -9.07 11.34 4.18
CA ALA A 71 -8.10 11.35 5.27
C ALA A 71 -6.86 12.19 4.93
N VAL A 72 -6.37 12.07 3.70
CA VAL A 72 -5.23 12.86 3.21
C VAL A 72 -5.55 14.34 3.19
N GLU A 73 -6.72 14.73 2.69
CA GLU A 73 -7.17 16.14 2.69
C GLU A 73 -7.32 16.68 4.12
N ALA A 74 -7.94 15.92 5.02
CA ALA A 74 -8.11 16.31 6.44
C ALA A 74 -6.76 16.54 7.13
N ALA A 75 -5.75 15.72 6.81
CA ALA A 75 -4.40 15.84 7.36
C ALA A 75 -3.50 16.84 6.61
N GLY A 76 -4.05 17.64 5.68
CA GLY A 76 -3.29 18.62 4.90
C GLY A 76 -2.19 18.01 4.04
N GLY A 77 -2.38 16.76 3.62
CA GLY A 77 -1.48 16.01 2.75
C GLY A 77 -1.73 16.26 1.26
N SER A 78 -1.15 15.42 0.42
CA SER A 78 -1.35 15.44 -1.03
C SER A 78 -1.81 14.07 -1.53
N PHE A 79 -2.67 14.05 -2.53
CA PHE A 79 -3.18 12.84 -3.17
C PHE A 79 -3.11 13.00 -4.69
N VAL A 80 -2.58 11.99 -5.38
CA VAL A 80 -2.51 11.89 -6.83
C VAL A 80 -2.95 10.49 -7.24
N LEU A 81 -3.85 10.41 -8.23
CA LEU A 81 -4.29 9.18 -8.86
C LEU A 81 -4.08 9.34 -10.37
N GLU A 82 -3.23 8.50 -10.93
CA GLU A 82 -2.95 8.43 -12.37
C GLU A 82 -3.26 7.01 -12.84
N SER A 83 -4.01 6.88 -13.92
CA SER A 83 -4.36 5.58 -14.49
C SER A 83 -4.68 5.70 -15.97
N ALA A 84 -4.40 4.67 -16.75
CA ALA A 84 -4.86 4.55 -18.12
C ALA A 84 -5.28 3.12 -18.41
N LEU A 85 -6.29 2.94 -19.28
CA LEU A 85 -6.79 1.61 -19.63
C LEU A 85 -5.67 0.76 -20.26
N GLY A 86 -5.41 -0.41 -19.65
CA GLY A 86 -4.38 -1.34 -20.08
C GLY A 86 -2.95 -0.97 -19.70
N GLU A 87 -2.73 0.13 -18.96
CA GLU A 87 -1.41 0.59 -18.51
C GLU A 87 -1.21 0.47 -17.01
N GLY A 88 -2.31 0.26 -16.24
CA GLY A 88 -2.28 0.15 -14.80
C GLY A 88 -2.68 1.41 -14.05
N THR A 89 -2.32 1.47 -12.76
CA THR A 89 -2.67 2.58 -11.87
C THR A 89 -1.51 2.96 -10.97
N THR A 90 -1.33 4.27 -10.78
CA THR A 90 -0.44 4.83 -9.76
C THR A 90 -1.26 5.66 -8.78
N VAL A 91 -1.15 5.32 -7.49
CA VAL A 91 -1.71 6.11 -6.39
C VAL A 91 -0.57 6.61 -5.54
N ARG A 92 -0.42 7.93 -5.43
CA ARG A 92 0.57 8.56 -4.56
C ARG A 92 -0.13 9.47 -3.57
N PHE A 93 0.20 9.33 -2.29
CA PHE A 93 -0.35 10.18 -1.25
C PHE A 93 0.66 10.46 -0.16
N SER A 94 0.41 11.54 0.58
CA SER A 94 1.26 11.90 1.72
C SER A 94 0.43 12.37 2.91
N PHE A 95 0.98 12.16 4.11
CA PHE A 95 0.48 12.74 5.36
C PHE A 95 1.60 13.58 5.98
N LYS A 96 1.22 14.71 6.62
CA LYS A 96 2.14 15.47 7.47
C LYS A 96 2.25 14.78 8.82
N SER A 97 3.47 14.54 9.31
CA SER A 97 3.70 13.81 10.56
C SER A 97 3.20 14.54 11.81
N ASP A 98 3.15 15.87 11.77
CA ASP A 98 2.77 16.75 12.89
C ASP A 98 1.30 17.20 12.86
N HIS A 99 0.50 16.75 11.88
CA HIS A 99 -0.90 17.15 11.79
C HIS A 99 -1.79 16.32 12.71
N LEU A 100 -2.72 16.99 13.44
CA LEU A 100 -3.59 16.34 14.43
C LEU A 100 -4.48 15.22 13.82
N ASP A 101 -4.93 15.41 12.58
CA ASP A 101 -5.79 14.47 11.87
C ASP A 101 -5.02 13.41 11.08
N THR A 102 -3.68 13.39 11.20
CA THR A 102 -2.89 12.33 10.57
C THR A 102 -3.15 11.00 11.27
N PRO A 103 -3.61 9.98 10.55
CA PRO A 103 -3.85 8.67 11.15
C PRO A 103 -2.55 8.09 11.72
N PRO A 104 -2.60 7.39 12.86
CA PRO A 104 -1.43 6.67 13.38
C PRO A 104 -0.99 5.60 12.39
N THR A 105 0.31 5.39 12.26
CA THR A 105 0.90 4.39 11.33
C THR A 105 0.43 2.96 11.62
N GLY A 106 0.07 2.67 12.88
CA GLY A 106 -0.38 1.35 13.29
C GLY A 106 0.74 0.30 13.24
N ASP A 107 0.37 -0.98 13.12
CA ASP A 107 1.32 -2.09 12.97
C ASP A 107 1.67 -2.28 11.49
N LEU A 108 2.69 -1.52 11.02
CA LEU A 108 3.14 -1.59 9.64
C LEU A 108 3.73 -2.97 9.31
N ALA A 109 4.47 -3.59 10.23
CA ALA A 109 5.05 -4.91 10.01
C ALA A 109 3.97 -5.96 9.73
N LEU A 110 2.88 -5.95 10.51
CA LEU A 110 1.74 -6.82 10.28
C LEU A 110 1.04 -6.53 8.95
N ALA A 111 0.87 -5.26 8.61
CA ALA A 111 0.24 -4.85 7.34
C ALA A 111 1.06 -5.32 6.14
N LEU A 112 2.38 -5.11 6.14
CA LEU A 112 3.28 -5.53 5.06
C LEU A 112 3.34 -7.06 4.92
N ALA A 113 3.46 -7.79 6.03
CA ALA A 113 3.44 -9.25 6.02
C ALA A 113 2.10 -9.79 5.48
N THR A 114 0.98 -9.14 5.78
CA THR A 114 -0.34 -9.53 5.28
C THR A 114 -0.46 -9.30 3.78
N LEU A 115 0.11 -8.21 3.24
CA LEU A 115 0.14 -7.94 1.80
C LEU A 115 1.01 -8.97 1.06
N LEU A 116 2.19 -9.28 1.58
CA LEU A 116 3.10 -10.29 1.01
C LEU A 116 2.47 -11.68 0.96
N ALA A 117 1.69 -12.04 1.98
CA ALA A 117 1.00 -13.32 2.06
C ALA A 117 -0.37 -13.33 1.38
N HIS A 118 -0.77 -12.23 0.72
CA HIS A 118 -2.08 -12.16 0.09
C HIS A 118 -2.20 -13.18 -1.06
N PRO A 119 -3.28 -13.99 -1.13
CA PRO A 119 -3.39 -15.07 -2.12
C PRO A 119 -3.47 -14.58 -3.57
N LEU A 120 -3.87 -13.34 -3.82
CA LEU A 120 -3.90 -12.75 -5.15
C LEU A 120 -2.59 -12.03 -5.52
N ALA A 121 -1.64 -11.87 -4.59
CA ALA A 121 -0.35 -11.26 -4.89
C ALA A 121 0.48 -12.22 -5.76
N GLN A 122 0.92 -11.74 -6.92
CA GLN A 122 1.82 -12.48 -7.79
C GLN A 122 3.25 -11.96 -7.59
N ASP A 123 3.60 -10.85 -8.18
CA ASP A 123 4.87 -10.16 -7.98
C ASP A 123 4.62 -8.87 -7.20
N LEU A 124 5.07 -8.84 -5.97
CA LEU A 124 4.92 -7.70 -5.06
C LEU A 124 6.28 -7.30 -4.51
N VAL A 125 6.68 -6.07 -4.79
CA VAL A 125 7.89 -5.46 -4.23
C VAL A 125 7.50 -4.31 -3.32
N ILE A 126 7.98 -4.33 -2.09
CA ILE A 126 7.76 -3.27 -1.10
C ILE A 126 9.10 -2.63 -0.75
N LYS A 127 9.22 -1.32 -1.00
CA LYS A 127 10.39 -0.51 -0.63
C LYS A 127 10.03 0.37 0.56
N ARG A 128 10.75 0.21 1.65
CA ARG A 128 10.65 1.04 2.85
C ARG A 128 11.89 1.89 2.97
N GLN A 129 11.72 3.21 3.02
CA GLN A 129 12.82 4.16 3.13
C GLN A 129 12.51 5.15 4.25
N TRP A 130 13.55 5.59 4.97
CA TRP A 130 13.40 6.63 5.99
C TRP A 130 14.62 7.55 6.03
N GLU A 131 14.37 8.76 6.51
CA GLU A 131 15.41 9.76 6.79
C GLU A 131 15.21 10.33 8.19
N SER A 132 16.26 10.23 9.05
CA SER A 132 16.29 10.78 10.39
C SER A 132 17.68 11.32 10.68
N ASP A 133 17.80 12.53 11.20
CA ASP A 133 19.07 13.17 11.57
C ASP A 133 20.13 13.19 10.44
N GLY A 134 19.66 13.40 9.18
CA GLY A 134 20.52 13.41 8.00
C GLY A 134 21.04 12.03 7.59
N LYS A 135 20.61 10.95 8.25
CA LYS A 135 20.90 9.56 7.87
C LYS A 135 19.71 8.97 7.11
N ARG A 136 20.04 8.22 6.08
CA ARG A 136 19.05 7.47 5.29
C ARG A 136 19.20 6.00 5.54
N GLY A 137 18.09 5.31 5.68
CA GLY A 137 18.03 3.87 5.77
C GLY A 137 16.86 3.32 4.94
N GLY A 138 16.82 2.03 4.80
CA GLY A 138 15.73 1.38 4.08
C GLY A 138 15.97 -0.11 3.89
N TYR A 139 14.90 -0.80 3.49
CA TYR A 139 14.94 -2.19 3.08
C TYR A 139 13.96 -2.42 1.92
N THR A 140 14.13 -3.54 1.25
CA THR A 140 13.22 -4.01 0.21
C THR A 140 12.73 -5.41 0.59
N LEU A 141 11.43 -5.62 0.44
CA LEU A 141 10.79 -6.93 0.55
C LEU A 141 10.33 -7.33 -0.86
N ASP A 142 10.96 -8.32 -1.43
CA ASP A 142 10.56 -8.93 -2.68
C ASP A 142 9.85 -10.26 -2.39
N ARG A 143 8.59 -10.35 -2.81
CA ARG A 143 7.76 -11.53 -2.53
C ARG A 143 8.35 -12.80 -3.15
N SER A 144 8.93 -12.72 -4.34
CA SER A 144 9.49 -13.87 -5.02
C SER A 144 10.73 -14.41 -4.29
N GLU A 145 11.62 -13.53 -3.86
CA GLU A 145 12.81 -13.90 -3.06
C GLU A 145 12.39 -14.49 -1.69
N LEU A 146 11.37 -13.91 -1.07
CA LEU A 146 10.86 -14.41 0.22
C LEU A 146 10.20 -15.78 0.10
N LEU A 147 9.51 -16.07 -1.01
CA LEU A 147 8.96 -17.42 -1.29
C LEU A 147 10.07 -18.45 -1.49
N GLU A 148 11.15 -18.08 -2.21
CA GLU A 148 12.30 -18.97 -2.39
C GLU A 148 12.97 -19.36 -1.06
N VAL A 149 13.07 -18.41 -0.12
CA VAL A 149 13.76 -18.60 1.17
C VAL A 149 12.86 -19.23 2.23
N LEU A 150 11.61 -18.77 2.34
CA LEU A 150 10.70 -19.15 3.42
C LEU A 150 9.70 -20.24 3.01
N GLY A 151 9.51 -20.48 1.71
CA GLY A 151 8.46 -21.34 1.17
C GLY A 151 7.09 -20.65 1.15
N GLU A 152 6.06 -21.41 0.73
CA GLU A 152 4.69 -20.91 0.57
C GLU A 152 4.10 -20.36 1.87
N PHE A 153 3.41 -19.23 1.79
CA PHE A 153 2.87 -18.51 2.95
C PHE A 153 1.54 -19.06 3.48
N GLU A 154 0.95 -20.08 2.83
CA GLU A 154 -0.22 -20.81 3.35
C GLU A 154 0.10 -21.65 4.59
N SER A 155 1.37 -22.04 4.75
CA SER A 155 1.83 -22.71 5.98
C SER A 155 1.86 -21.72 7.15
N SER A 156 1.24 -22.08 8.27
CA SER A 156 1.25 -21.24 9.48
C SER A 156 2.67 -20.99 10.01
N GLY A 157 3.59 -21.94 9.83
CA GLY A 157 4.99 -21.80 10.20
C GLY A 157 5.70 -20.75 9.33
N ASN A 158 5.55 -20.82 8.01
CA ASN A 158 6.17 -19.88 7.07
C ASN A 158 5.58 -18.48 7.24
N LEU A 159 4.27 -18.37 7.48
CA LEU A 159 3.63 -17.09 7.77
C LEU A 159 4.17 -16.46 9.06
N LEU A 160 4.44 -17.26 10.08
CA LEU A 160 5.07 -16.77 11.31
C LEU A 160 6.49 -16.26 11.06
N LEU A 161 7.29 -17.00 10.28
CA LEU A 161 8.66 -16.60 9.90
C LEU A 161 8.63 -15.29 9.07
N LEU A 162 7.73 -15.17 8.10
CA LEU A 162 7.54 -13.94 7.34
C LEU A 162 7.25 -12.75 8.26
N ARG A 163 6.29 -12.89 9.20
CA ARG A 163 5.95 -11.84 10.16
C ARG A 163 7.13 -11.44 11.04
N GLN A 164 7.88 -12.42 11.54
CA GLN A 164 9.08 -12.16 12.37
C GLN A 164 10.16 -11.45 11.55
N PHE A 165 10.38 -11.85 10.31
CA PHE A 165 11.34 -11.21 9.41
C PHE A 165 10.95 -9.75 9.15
N VAL A 166 9.71 -9.48 8.74
CA VAL A 166 9.25 -8.10 8.48
C VAL A 166 9.31 -7.25 9.75
N ALA A 167 8.93 -7.81 10.91
CA ALA A 167 9.02 -7.11 12.19
C ALA A 167 10.48 -6.78 12.56
N SER A 168 11.45 -7.65 12.25
CA SER A 168 12.88 -7.36 12.47
C SER A 168 13.37 -6.21 11.60
N GLN A 169 12.93 -6.14 10.33
CA GLN A 169 13.26 -5.02 9.44
C GLN A 169 12.67 -3.70 9.95
N GLU A 170 11.39 -3.68 10.36
CA GLU A 170 10.74 -2.49 10.93
C GLU A 170 11.37 -2.07 12.26
N SER A 171 11.98 -3.00 13.02
CA SER A 171 12.66 -2.65 14.26
C SER A 171 13.89 -1.75 14.06
N GLU A 172 14.49 -1.75 12.88
CA GLU A 172 15.62 -0.91 12.51
C GLU A 172 15.21 0.55 12.16
N VAL A 173 13.92 0.79 11.92
CA VAL A 173 13.40 2.15 11.65
C VAL A 173 13.52 2.98 12.94
N PRO A 174 14.16 4.17 12.91
CA PRO A 174 14.30 5.03 14.08
C PRO A 174 12.94 5.38 14.72
N SER A 175 12.90 5.44 16.05
CA SER A 175 11.68 5.73 16.80
C SER A 175 11.08 7.10 16.49
N GLU A 176 11.92 8.06 16.08
CA GLU A 176 11.54 9.43 15.73
C GLU A 176 10.73 9.51 14.44
N VAL A 177 10.80 8.46 13.61
CA VAL A 177 10.08 8.39 12.32
C VAL A 177 9.07 7.22 12.25
N ARG A 178 8.80 6.56 13.40
CA ARG A 178 7.78 5.50 13.48
C ARG A 178 6.37 6.03 13.63
#